data_5e4bc409a094fbc43136393738e8ba14
#
_entry.id   5e4bc409a094fbc43136393738e8ba14
#
_cell.length_a   1.000
_cell.length_b   1.000
_cell.length_c   1.000
_cell.angle_alpha   90.00
_cell.angle_beta   90.00
_cell.angle_gamma   90.00
#
_symmetry.space_group_name_H-M   'P 1'
#
loop_
_entity.id
_entity.type
_entity.pdbx_description
1 polymer ?
#
loop_
_entity_poly.entity_id
_entity_poly.type
_entity_poly.pdbx_seq_one_letter_code
_entity_poly.pdbx_strand_id
1 'polypeptide(L)'
;MDGRQVHRQSNRSAEEDCEHRCQITDMQITKPTKAEVTRELKDYIFITLGLISYALGWAAFLLPYQITTGGVTGISAIIYYVTGIEIQVSYFIINAVFLGFALKILGPKFSLKTIYAIFMLTFLLWLFQALLKNPDGTLPQLLGPGQEFMACVVGAGLLGFGIGIVFCNNGSTGGTDIIAWIINKYKDVTLGRMMMYCGIVIISSCYFI
;
A
#
# COMPACT_ATOMS: atom_id res chain seq x y z
N MET A 1 -35.31 -47.72 -7.02
CA MET A 1 -34.42 -46.56 -7.12
C MET A 1 -33.08 -47.06 -7.63
N ASP A 2 -32.71 -46.62 -8.82
CA ASP A 2 -31.73 -47.31 -9.69
C ASP A 2 -30.29 -46.93 -9.31
N GLY A 3 -29.50 -47.88 -8.80
CA GLY A 3 -28.09 -47.69 -8.41
C GLY A 3 -27.15 -47.18 -9.51
N ARG A 4 -27.62 -47.21 -10.76
CA ARG A 4 -26.88 -46.66 -11.92
C ARG A 4 -26.89 -45.14 -11.99
N GLN A 5 -27.88 -44.48 -11.43
CA GLN A 5 -27.95 -43.03 -11.39
C GLN A 5 -26.97 -42.42 -10.33
N VAL A 6 -26.81 -43.08 -9.20
CA VAL A 6 -25.89 -42.64 -8.13
C VAL A 6 -24.45 -42.78 -8.58
N HIS A 7 -24.11 -43.85 -9.31
CA HIS A 7 -22.76 -44.05 -9.84
C HIS A 7 -22.39 -43.07 -10.96
N ARG A 8 -23.37 -42.59 -11.75
CA ARG A 8 -23.15 -41.56 -12.78
C ARG A 8 -22.93 -40.16 -12.16
N GLN A 9 -23.63 -39.83 -11.09
CA GLN A 9 -23.43 -38.54 -10.38
C GLN A 9 -22.08 -38.50 -9.68
N SER A 10 -21.65 -39.59 -9.05
CA SER A 10 -20.33 -39.68 -8.39
C SER A 10 -19.15 -39.55 -9.39
N ASN A 11 -19.27 -40.13 -10.59
CA ASN A 11 -18.23 -40.00 -11.64
C ASN A 11 -18.19 -38.57 -12.20
N ARG A 12 -19.34 -37.91 -12.36
CA ARG A 12 -19.39 -36.57 -12.92
C ARG A 12 -18.78 -35.54 -11.96
N SER A 13 -19.03 -35.68 -10.65
CA SER A 13 -18.41 -34.80 -9.63
C SER A 13 -16.88 -35.02 -9.49
N ALA A 14 -16.41 -36.26 -9.71
CA ALA A 14 -14.98 -36.57 -9.73
C ALA A 14 -14.27 -36.03 -10.98
N GLU A 15 -14.94 -36.02 -12.13
CA GLU A 15 -14.43 -35.44 -13.38
C GLU A 15 -14.39 -33.91 -13.29
N GLU A 16 -15.42 -33.25 -12.74
CA GLU A 16 -15.46 -31.80 -12.50
C GLU A 16 -14.38 -31.36 -11.52
N ASP A 17 -14.14 -32.12 -10.44
CA ASP A 17 -13.06 -31.85 -9.48
C ASP A 17 -11.66 -32.05 -10.10
N CYS A 18 -11.51 -33.02 -11.00
CA CYS A 18 -10.25 -33.25 -11.69
C CYS A 18 -9.96 -32.16 -12.73
N GLU A 19 -10.99 -31.71 -13.45
CA GLU A 19 -10.89 -30.61 -14.42
C GLU A 19 -10.62 -29.28 -13.74
N HIS A 20 -11.24 -29.02 -12.60
CA HIS A 20 -10.97 -27.84 -11.75
C HIS A 20 -9.57 -27.85 -11.17
N ARG A 21 -9.04 -29.01 -10.76
CA ARG A 21 -7.64 -29.15 -10.32
C ARG A 21 -6.64 -28.99 -11.45
N CYS A 22 -6.93 -29.53 -12.66
CA CYS A 22 -6.10 -29.31 -13.83
C CYS A 22 -6.05 -27.83 -14.23
N GLN A 23 -7.18 -27.14 -14.23
CA GLN A 23 -7.21 -25.69 -14.52
C GLN A 23 -6.42 -24.87 -13.49
N ILE A 24 -6.45 -25.25 -12.20
CA ILE A 24 -5.67 -24.60 -11.15
C ILE A 24 -4.16 -24.90 -11.31
N THR A 25 -3.80 -26.10 -11.75
CA THR A 25 -2.40 -26.50 -11.94
C THR A 25 -1.80 -25.90 -13.21
N ASP A 26 -2.57 -25.79 -14.30
CA ASP A 26 -2.15 -25.13 -15.54
C ASP A 26 -1.99 -23.60 -15.39
N MET A 27 -2.71 -22.99 -14.44
CA MET A 27 -2.56 -21.55 -14.14
C MET A 27 -1.24 -21.22 -13.42
N GLN A 28 -0.47 -22.22 -12.96
CA GLN A 28 0.78 -22.02 -12.23
C GLN A 28 2.06 -22.19 -13.06
N ILE A 29 2.01 -22.70 -14.29
CA ILE A 29 3.24 -23.09 -15.04
C ILE A 29 3.34 -22.44 -16.42
N THR A 30 2.44 -21.60 -16.85
CA THR A 30 2.62 -20.85 -18.11
C THR A 30 3.69 -19.78 -17.93
N LYS A 31 4.82 -19.95 -18.65
CA LYS A 31 5.84 -18.89 -18.78
C LYS A 31 5.14 -17.59 -19.18
N PRO A 32 5.38 -16.48 -18.49
CA PRO A 32 4.68 -15.23 -18.78
C PRO A 32 4.92 -14.84 -20.24
N THR A 33 3.86 -14.64 -20.98
CA THR A 33 3.93 -14.18 -22.37
C THR A 33 4.60 -12.80 -22.40
N LYS A 34 5.38 -12.48 -23.45
CA LYS A 34 6.06 -11.18 -23.59
C LYS A 34 5.13 -9.98 -23.31
N ALA A 35 3.85 -10.10 -23.67
CA ALA A 35 2.83 -9.10 -23.42
C ALA A 35 2.50 -8.94 -21.92
N GLU A 36 2.49 -10.04 -21.15
CA GLU A 36 2.27 -10.00 -19.69
C GLU A 36 3.46 -9.37 -18.96
N VAL A 37 4.69 -9.73 -19.35
CA VAL A 37 5.91 -9.13 -18.80
C VAL A 37 5.95 -7.61 -19.05
N THR A 38 5.56 -7.18 -20.26
CA THR A 38 5.51 -5.76 -20.59
C THR A 38 4.44 -5.02 -19.77
N ARG A 39 3.32 -5.65 -19.48
CA ARG A 39 2.24 -5.09 -18.64
C ARG A 39 2.69 -4.98 -17.19
N GLU A 40 3.29 -6.03 -16.64
CA GLU A 40 3.84 -6.00 -15.29
C GLU A 40 4.92 -4.92 -15.16
N LEU A 41 5.82 -4.78 -16.14
CA LEU A 41 6.86 -3.74 -16.12
C LEU A 41 6.27 -2.32 -16.12
N LYS A 42 5.21 -2.09 -16.90
CA LYS A 42 4.47 -0.82 -16.88
C LYS A 42 3.86 -0.55 -15.52
N ASP A 43 3.26 -1.56 -14.88
CA ASP A 43 2.68 -1.41 -13.54
C ASP A 43 3.74 -0.96 -12.53
N TYR A 44 4.95 -1.54 -12.55
CA TYR A 44 6.05 -1.14 -11.67
C TYR A 44 6.51 0.31 -11.93
N ILE A 45 6.57 0.74 -13.18
CA ILE A 45 6.93 2.13 -13.54
C ILE A 45 5.87 3.10 -12.99
N PHE A 46 4.59 2.81 -13.21
CA PHE A 46 3.51 3.66 -12.71
C PHE A 46 3.46 3.67 -11.17
N ILE A 47 3.66 2.53 -10.51
CA ILE A 47 3.79 2.46 -9.05
C ILE A 47 4.93 3.37 -8.58
N THR A 48 6.11 3.31 -9.21
CA THR A 48 7.25 4.16 -8.86
C THR A 48 6.93 5.64 -9.01
N LEU A 49 6.29 6.06 -10.11
CA LEU A 49 5.87 7.45 -10.31
C LEU A 49 4.87 7.91 -9.24
N GLY A 50 3.91 7.07 -8.89
CA GLY A 50 2.97 7.33 -7.79
C GLY A 50 3.67 7.49 -6.44
N LEU A 51 4.65 6.62 -6.15
CA LEU A 51 5.43 6.69 -4.91
C LEU A 51 6.34 7.92 -4.84
N ILE A 52 6.89 8.39 -5.97
CA ILE A 52 7.65 9.65 -6.04
C ILE A 52 6.74 10.83 -5.66
N SER A 53 5.54 10.92 -6.27
CA SER A 53 4.58 11.96 -5.93
C SER A 53 4.18 11.91 -4.44
N TYR A 54 3.93 10.72 -3.92
CA TYR A 54 3.60 10.50 -2.51
C TYR A 54 4.73 10.95 -1.58
N ALA A 55 5.95 10.48 -1.82
CA ALA A 55 7.10 10.78 -0.97
C ALA A 55 7.48 12.27 -1.00
N LEU A 56 7.34 12.91 -2.17
CA LEU A 56 7.56 14.35 -2.34
C LEU A 56 6.52 15.15 -1.53
N GLY A 57 5.24 14.84 -1.69
CA GLY A 57 4.16 15.51 -0.96
C GLY A 57 4.36 15.39 0.56
N TRP A 58 4.81 14.22 1.01
CA TRP A 58 5.03 13.97 2.42
C TRP A 58 6.27 14.68 2.96
N ALA A 59 7.45 14.52 2.32
CA ALA A 59 8.72 15.06 2.78
C ALA A 59 8.83 16.57 2.62
N ALA A 60 8.24 17.16 1.56
CA ALA A 60 8.37 18.57 1.23
C ALA A 60 7.28 19.45 1.86
N PHE A 61 6.08 18.91 2.06
CA PHE A 61 4.94 19.72 2.49
C PHE A 61 4.38 19.33 3.85
N LEU A 62 4.24 18.05 4.19
CA LEU A 62 3.62 17.68 5.46
C LEU A 62 4.61 17.64 6.62
N LEU A 63 5.76 17.02 6.42
CA LEU A 63 6.75 16.83 7.48
C LEU A 63 7.31 18.15 8.03
N PRO A 64 7.68 19.16 7.21
CA PRO A 64 8.22 20.44 7.70
C PRO A 64 7.22 21.26 8.53
N TYR A 65 5.92 21.05 8.29
CA TYR A 65 4.84 21.72 9.02
C TYR A 65 4.25 20.88 10.14
N GLN A 66 4.89 19.75 10.48
CA GLN A 66 4.45 18.81 11.52
C GLN A 66 3.00 18.32 11.33
N ILE A 67 2.54 18.24 10.08
CA ILE A 67 1.20 17.77 9.75
C ILE A 67 1.22 16.25 9.75
N THR A 68 0.47 15.64 10.67
CA THR A 68 0.29 14.20 10.74
C THR A 68 -0.75 13.75 9.72
N THR A 69 -0.44 12.67 9.01
CA THR A 69 -1.38 12.03 8.08
C THR A 69 -2.00 10.80 8.74
N GLY A 70 -3.10 10.32 8.17
CA GLY A 70 -3.61 8.99 8.50
C GLY A 70 -2.67 7.88 7.99
N GLY A 71 -2.84 6.67 8.52
CA GLY A 71 -2.07 5.51 8.10
C GLY A 71 -0.75 5.31 8.83
N VAL A 72 0.05 4.36 8.35
CA VAL A 72 1.32 4.00 8.99
C VAL A 72 2.36 5.11 8.90
N THR A 73 2.35 5.92 7.84
CA THR A 73 3.21 7.11 7.76
C THR A 73 2.92 8.11 8.86
N GLY A 74 1.64 8.32 9.21
CA GLY A 74 1.25 9.18 10.33
C GLY A 74 1.70 8.62 11.68
N ILE A 75 1.52 7.32 11.91
CA ILE A 75 2.02 6.65 13.12
C ILE A 75 3.55 6.77 13.21
N SER A 76 4.25 6.58 12.10
CA SER A 76 5.72 6.72 12.05
C SER A 76 6.17 8.16 12.33
N ALA A 77 5.40 9.16 11.90
CA ALA A 77 5.65 10.57 12.22
C ALA A 77 5.48 10.84 13.72
N ILE A 78 4.43 10.31 14.35
CA ILE A 78 4.23 10.43 15.79
C ILE A 78 5.40 9.80 16.57
N ILE A 79 5.82 8.60 16.17
CA ILE A 79 6.98 7.94 16.77
C ILE A 79 8.24 8.82 16.63
N TYR A 80 8.45 9.42 15.47
CA TYR A 80 9.56 10.35 15.23
C TYR A 80 9.51 11.56 16.18
N TYR A 81 8.35 12.20 16.36
CA TYR A 81 8.21 13.36 17.23
C TYR A 81 8.41 13.04 18.73
N VAL A 82 8.03 11.82 19.14
CA VAL A 82 8.14 11.41 20.56
C VAL A 82 9.52 10.82 20.87
N THR A 83 10.09 10.01 19.98
CA THR A 83 11.30 9.21 20.25
C THR A 83 12.53 9.66 19.50
N GLY A 84 12.38 10.47 18.44
CA GLY A 84 13.46 10.85 17.52
C GLY A 84 13.91 9.73 16.55
N ILE A 85 13.24 8.56 16.56
CA ILE A 85 13.56 7.46 15.64
C ILE A 85 13.15 7.88 14.23
N GLU A 86 14.05 7.70 13.26
CA GLU A 86 13.80 8.08 11.87
C GLU A 86 12.53 7.42 11.32
N ILE A 87 11.71 8.21 10.62
CA ILE A 87 10.39 7.82 10.13
C ILE A 87 10.46 6.59 9.24
N GLN A 88 11.46 6.51 8.38
CA GLN A 88 11.63 5.37 7.47
C GLN A 88 11.86 4.05 8.21
N VAL A 89 12.53 4.07 9.38
CA VAL A 89 12.77 2.87 10.19
C VAL A 89 11.46 2.38 10.80
N SER A 90 10.72 3.27 11.45
CA SER A 90 9.41 2.96 12.05
C SER A 90 8.42 2.50 10.98
N TYR A 91 8.38 3.19 9.84
CA TYR A 91 7.55 2.85 8.69
C TYR A 91 7.86 1.44 8.17
N PHE A 92 9.14 1.12 7.99
CA PHE A 92 9.56 -0.19 7.49
C PHE A 92 9.18 -1.33 8.44
N ILE A 93 9.44 -1.17 9.75
CA ILE A 93 9.13 -2.20 10.76
C ILE A 93 7.63 -2.48 10.80
N ILE A 94 6.79 -1.45 10.88
CA ILE A 94 5.34 -1.61 10.94
C ILE A 94 4.83 -2.30 9.67
N ASN A 95 5.31 -1.87 8.50
CA ASN A 95 4.91 -2.47 7.23
C ASN A 95 5.37 -3.92 7.07
N ALA A 96 6.52 -4.29 7.60
CA ALA A 96 6.99 -5.69 7.58
C ALA A 96 6.03 -6.61 8.34
N VAL A 97 5.50 -6.15 9.48
CA VAL A 97 4.49 -6.90 10.24
C VAL A 97 3.19 -7.05 9.44
N PHE A 98 2.65 -5.95 8.88
CA PHE A 98 1.43 -6.01 8.07
C PHE A 98 1.59 -6.88 6.82
N LEU A 99 2.76 -6.85 6.20
CA LEU A 99 3.08 -7.67 5.04
C LEU A 99 3.05 -9.17 5.37
N GLY A 100 3.52 -9.56 6.55
CA GLY A 100 3.42 -10.95 7.01
C GLY A 100 1.97 -11.46 7.05
N PHE A 101 1.03 -10.62 7.43
CA PHE A 101 -0.40 -10.95 7.37
C PHE A 101 -0.94 -10.93 5.93
N ALA A 102 -0.51 -9.99 5.11
CA ALA A 102 -0.95 -9.84 3.73
C ALA A 102 -0.60 -11.05 2.86
N LEU A 103 0.59 -11.63 3.06
CA LEU A 103 1.06 -12.82 2.31
C LEU A 103 0.09 -13.99 2.41
N LYS A 104 -0.51 -14.21 3.60
CA LYS A 104 -1.48 -15.29 3.82
C LYS A 104 -2.83 -15.04 3.16
N ILE A 105 -3.26 -13.78 3.01
CA ILE A 105 -4.64 -13.42 2.68
C ILE A 105 -4.79 -12.98 1.21
N LEU A 106 -3.88 -12.14 0.73
CA LEU A 106 -4.00 -11.46 -0.58
C LEU A 106 -3.29 -12.19 -1.73
N GLY A 107 -2.41 -13.13 -1.40
CA GLY A 107 -1.68 -13.94 -2.37
C GLY A 107 -0.34 -13.35 -2.84
N PRO A 108 0.48 -14.16 -3.56
CA PRO A 108 1.89 -13.81 -3.81
C PRO A 108 2.08 -12.66 -4.81
N LYS A 109 1.24 -12.55 -5.86
CA LYS A 109 1.40 -11.50 -6.88
C LYS A 109 1.18 -10.08 -6.30
N PHE A 110 0.14 -9.90 -5.49
CA PHE A 110 -0.13 -8.64 -4.80
C PHE A 110 0.98 -8.31 -3.80
N SER A 111 1.39 -9.32 -3.03
CA SER A 111 2.42 -9.16 -2.01
C SER A 111 3.77 -8.76 -2.61
N LEU A 112 4.13 -9.26 -3.78
CA LEU A 112 5.38 -8.90 -4.46
C LEU A 112 5.40 -7.43 -4.88
N LYS A 113 4.30 -6.91 -5.45
CA LYS A 113 4.15 -5.49 -5.79
C LYS A 113 4.17 -4.61 -4.54
N THR A 114 3.56 -5.07 -3.46
CA THR A 114 3.54 -4.37 -2.17
C THR A 114 4.92 -4.35 -1.51
N ILE A 115 5.67 -5.45 -1.55
CA ILE A 115 7.07 -5.51 -1.07
C ILE A 115 7.90 -4.47 -1.81
N TYR A 116 7.84 -4.48 -3.14
CA TYR A 116 8.54 -3.50 -3.97
C TYR A 116 8.16 -2.07 -3.59
N ALA A 117 6.86 -1.79 -3.45
CA ALA A 117 6.37 -0.46 -3.10
C ALA A 117 6.86 0.01 -1.72
N ILE A 118 6.86 -0.87 -0.71
CA ILE A 118 7.36 -0.56 0.64
C ILE A 118 8.85 -0.20 0.62
N PHE A 119 9.68 -1.04 -0.04
CA PHE A 119 11.11 -0.77 -0.17
C PHE A 119 11.37 0.53 -0.93
N MET A 120 10.69 0.73 -2.05
CA MET A 120 10.85 1.92 -2.88
C MET A 120 10.40 3.18 -2.14
N LEU A 121 9.27 3.13 -1.44
CA LEU A 121 8.79 4.27 -0.66
C LEU A 121 9.73 4.58 0.52
N THR A 122 10.22 3.58 1.23
CA THR A 122 11.21 3.76 2.30
C THR A 122 12.46 4.47 1.78
N PHE A 123 12.97 4.02 0.64
CA PHE A 123 14.12 4.64 -0.03
C PHE A 123 13.83 6.08 -0.46
N LEU A 124 12.67 6.34 -1.07
CA LEU A 124 12.28 7.68 -1.51
C LEU A 124 12.08 8.64 -0.35
N LEU A 125 11.49 8.20 0.75
CA LEU A 125 11.35 9.00 1.96
C LEU A 125 12.71 9.39 2.54
N TRP A 126 13.63 8.43 2.61
CA TRP A 126 15.01 8.72 3.03
C TRP A 126 15.69 9.70 2.07
N LEU A 127 15.58 9.46 0.76
CA LEU A 127 16.21 10.29 -0.28
C LEU A 127 15.70 11.74 -0.23
N PHE A 128 14.38 11.94 -0.20
CA PHE A 128 13.82 13.29 -0.16
C PHE A 128 14.10 14.01 1.15
N GLN A 129 14.09 13.31 2.29
CA GLN A 129 14.51 13.91 3.56
C GLN A 129 15.99 14.31 3.54
N ALA A 130 16.87 13.46 2.99
CA ALA A 130 18.29 13.78 2.86
C ALA A 130 18.55 14.96 1.91
N LEU A 131 17.79 15.07 0.80
CA LEU A 131 17.90 16.16 -0.17
C LEU A 131 17.37 17.49 0.36
N LEU A 132 16.28 17.43 1.16
CA LEU A 132 15.60 18.63 1.66
C LEU A 132 16.16 19.13 3.00
N LYS A 133 16.95 18.31 3.71
CA LYS A 133 17.47 18.64 5.01
C LYS A 133 18.52 19.76 4.93
N ASN A 134 18.28 20.85 5.67
CA ASN A 134 19.24 21.93 5.81
C ASN A 134 20.49 21.48 6.59
N PRO A 135 21.62 22.23 6.51
CA PRO A 135 22.80 21.98 7.33
C PRO A 135 22.52 21.96 8.83
N ASP A 136 21.50 22.70 9.29
CA ASP A 136 21.05 22.77 10.67
C ASP A 136 20.19 21.58 11.12
N GLY A 137 19.99 20.60 10.23
CA GLY A 137 19.19 19.40 10.52
C GLY A 137 17.68 19.58 10.41
N THR A 138 17.19 20.79 10.15
CA THR A 138 15.77 21.11 9.99
C THR A 138 15.33 20.95 8.53
N LEU A 139 14.04 20.67 8.31
CA LEU A 139 13.44 20.66 6.98
C LEU A 139 12.90 22.06 6.65
N PRO A 140 13.18 22.62 5.47
CA PRO A 140 12.72 23.94 5.09
C PRO A 140 11.20 23.95 4.88
N GLN A 141 10.54 24.96 5.40
CA GLN A 141 9.14 25.24 5.13
C GLN A 141 9.02 25.95 3.77
N LEU A 142 8.79 25.19 2.70
CA LEU A 142 8.80 25.69 1.30
C LEU A 142 7.78 26.81 1.04
N LEU A 143 6.66 26.83 1.75
CA LEU A 143 5.61 27.84 1.61
C LEU A 143 5.75 29.01 2.61
N GLY A 144 6.79 28.98 3.47
CA GLY A 144 7.00 29.94 4.53
C GLY A 144 6.25 29.62 5.82
N PRO A 145 6.57 30.31 6.92
CA PRO A 145 5.93 30.10 8.23
C PRO A 145 4.47 30.54 8.23
N GLY A 146 3.59 29.80 8.91
CA GLY A 146 2.16 30.11 9.04
C GLY A 146 1.30 29.66 7.84
N GLN A 147 1.85 28.87 6.92
CA GLN A 147 1.13 28.37 5.74
C GLN A 147 0.77 26.87 5.89
N GLU A 148 0.46 26.41 7.10
CA GLU A 148 0.15 25.00 7.38
C GLU A 148 -1.05 24.49 6.57
N PHE A 149 -2.09 25.33 6.42
CA PHE A 149 -3.29 24.97 5.65
C PHE A 149 -2.96 24.73 4.18
N MET A 150 -2.17 25.62 3.57
CA MET A 150 -1.77 25.49 2.17
C MET A 150 -0.86 24.29 1.96
N ALA A 151 0.07 24.06 2.89
CA ALA A 151 0.95 22.88 2.89
C ALA A 151 0.13 21.59 3.00
N CYS A 152 -0.91 21.58 3.84
CA CYS A 152 -1.81 20.45 3.98
C CYS A 152 -2.57 20.16 2.66
N VAL A 153 -3.13 21.18 2.01
CA VAL A 153 -3.89 21.01 0.75
C VAL A 153 -2.99 20.48 -0.37
N VAL A 154 -1.83 21.10 -0.57
CA VAL A 154 -0.88 20.68 -1.62
C VAL A 154 -0.32 19.29 -1.32
N GLY A 155 0.11 19.05 -0.09
CA GLY A 155 0.61 17.76 0.35
C GLY A 155 -0.42 16.65 0.19
N ALA A 156 -1.65 16.85 0.67
CA ALA A 156 -2.73 15.89 0.53
C ALA A 156 -3.09 15.60 -0.93
N GLY A 157 -3.04 16.60 -1.81
CA GLY A 157 -3.24 16.44 -3.25
C GLY A 157 -2.18 15.53 -3.87
N LEU A 158 -0.90 15.75 -3.57
CA LEU A 158 0.20 14.93 -4.06
C LEU A 158 0.16 13.50 -3.50
N LEU A 159 -0.18 13.34 -2.22
CA LEU A 159 -0.36 12.03 -1.60
C LEU A 159 -1.51 11.26 -2.25
N GLY A 160 -2.67 11.90 -2.37
CA GLY A 160 -3.87 11.30 -2.95
C GLY A 160 -3.66 10.86 -4.39
N PHE A 161 -3.02 11.72 -5.20
CA PHE A 161 -2.64 11.38 -6.58
C PHE A 161 -1.67 10.19 -6.63
N GLY A 162 -0.64 10.20 -5.78
CA GLY A 162 0.35 9.12 -5.67
C GLY A 162 -0.30 7.79 -5.30
N ILE A 163 -1.11 7.74 -4.24
CA ILE A 163 -1.83 6.53 -3.81
C ILE A 163 -2.80 6.06 -4.89
N GLY A 164 -3.52 6.97 -5.55
CA GLY A 164 -4.44 6.64 -6.63
C GLY A 164 -3.76 5.88 -7.75
N ILE A 165 -2.58 6.33 -8.21
CA ILE A 165 -1.80 5.63 -9.25
C ILE A 165 -1.37 4.24 -8.76
N VAL A 166 -0.89 4.11 -7.52
CA VAL A 166 -0.46 2.82 -6.96
C VAL A 166 -1.62 1.83 -6.92
N PHE A 167 -2.81 2.26 -6.50
CA PHE A 167 -4.00 1.40 -6.44
C PHE A 167 -4.51 0.98 -7.81
N CYS A 168 -4.49 1.87 -8.81
CA CYS A 168 -4.86 1.54 -10.19
C CYS A 168 -3.97 0.42 -10.77
N ASN A 169 -2.76 0.26 -10.27
CA ASN A 169 -1.82 -0.77 -10.70
C ASN A 169 -1.77 -1.99 -9.75
N ASN A 170 -2.82 -2.19 -8.93
CA ASN A 170 -2.93 -3.29 -7.96
C ASN A 170 -1.72 -3.36 -7.01
N GLY A 171 -1.18 -2.20 -6.64
CA GLY A 171 -0.16 -2.06 -5.61
C GLY A 171 -0.75 -1.57 -4.29
N SER A 172 0.08 -1.53 -3.27
CA SER A 172 -0.24 -0.91 -1.98
C SER A 172 1.00 -0.21 -1.46
N THR A 173 0.83 0.95 -0.83
CA THR A 173 1.94 1.64 -0.15
C THR A 173 2.34 0.95 1.16
N GLY A 174 1.63 -0.10 1.52
CA GLY A 174 1.77 -0.77 2.83
C GLY A 174 0.82 -0.18 3.88
N GLY A 175 0.96 -0.67 5.11
CA GLY A 175 0.22 -0.12 6.24
C GLY A 175 -1.28 -0.37 6.20
N THR A 176 -2.05 0.66 6.52
CA THR A 176 -3.52 0.60 6.54
C THR A 176 -4.14 0.27 5.20
N ASP A 177 -3.44 0.51 4.11
CA ASP A 177 -3.86 0.14 2.76
C ASP A 177 -4.03 -1.37 2.63
N ILE A 178 -3.13 -2.14 3.25
CA ILE A 178 -3.22 -3.61 3.29
C ILE A 178 -4.51 -4.05 3.99
N ILE A 179 -4.85 -3.37 5.09
CA ILE A 179 -6.11 -3.66 5.82
C ILE A 179 -7.31 -3.34 4.93
N ALA A 180 -7.27 -2.22 4.22
CA ALA A 180 -8.33 -1.84 3.28
C ALA A 180 -8.50 -2.87 2.16
N TRP A 181 -7.40 -3.40 1.60
CA TRP A 181 -7.42 -4.47 0.61
C TRP A 181 -7.96 -5.80 1.16
N ILE A 182 -7.58 -6.16 2.39
CA ILE A 182 -8.10 -7.35 3.06
C ILE A 182 -9.61 -7.25 3.24
N ILE A 183 -10.10 -6.12 3.74
CA ILE A 183 -11.55 -5.93 3.96
C ILE A 183 -12.31 -5.89 2.64
N ASN A 184 -11.75 -5.22 1.62
CA ASN A 184 -12.33 -5.19 0.28
C ASN A 184 -12.49 -6.61 -0.32
N LYS A 185 -11.56 -7.51 -0.03
CA LYS A 185 -11.63 -8.91 -0.46
C LYS A 185 -12.80 -9.70 0.18
N TYR A 186 -13.17 -9.37 1.42
CA TYR A 186 -14.22 -10.07 2.16
C TYR A 186 -15.58 -9.35 2.14
N LYS A 187 -15.59 -8.05 1.86
CA LYS A 187 -16.82 -7.23 1.79
C LYS A 187 -16.72 -6.33 0.58
N ASP A 188 -17.83 -6.15 -0.15
CA ASP A 188 -17.92 -5.24 -1.31
C ASP A 188 -17.93 -3.76 -0.87
N VAL A 189 -16.83 -3.33 -0.22
CA VAL A 189 -16.63 -1.95 0.21
C VAL A 189 -15.51 -1.33 -0.60
N THR A 190 -15.73 -0.17 -1.20
CA THR A 190 -14.71 0.55 -1.98
C THR A 190 -13.48 0.87 -1.12
N LEU A 191 -12.28 0.66 -1.67
CA LEU A 191 -10.99 0.94 -0.99
C LEU A 191 -10.95 2.36 -0.39
N GLY A 192 -11.43 3.37 -1.12
CA GLY A 192 -11.46 4.75 -0.64
C GLY A 192 -12.28 4.96 0.63
N ARG A 193 -13.45 4.28 0.76
CA ARG A 193 -14.26 4.34 2.00
C ARG A 193 -13.52 3.73 3.18
N MET A 194 -12.84 2.60 2.96
CA MET A 194 -12.09 1.95 4.02
C MET A 194 -10.91 2.81 4.48
N MET A 195 -10.21 3.46 3.55
CA MET A 195 -9.13 4.39 3.90
C MET A 195 -9.63 5.60 4.69
N MET A 196 -10.79 6.15 4.35
CA MET A 196 -11.42 7.21 5.14
C MET A 196 -11.70 6.76 6.58
N TYR A 197 -12.30 5.58 6.77
CA TYR A 197 -12.57 5.07 8.12
C TYR A 197 -11.27 4.84 8.91
N CYS A 198 -10.26 4.21 8.31
CA CYS A 198 -8.96 4.03 8.96
C CYS A 198 -8.31 5.38 9.32
N GLY A 199 -8.38 6.37 8.40
CA GLY A 199 -7.86 7.71 8.64
C GLY A 199 -8.53 8.41 9.83
N ILE A 200 -9.87 8.36 9.89
CA ILE A 200 -10.65 8.94 11.00
C ILE A 200 -10.25 8.30 12.34
N VAL A 201 -10.14 6.98 12.39
CA VAL A 201 -9.76 6.25 13.61
C VAL A 201 -8.35 6.67 14.07
N ILE A 202 -7.38 6.74 13.15
CA ILE A 202 -5.99 7.11 13.46
C ILE A 202 -5.92 8.56 13.94
N ILE A 203 -6.56 9.49 13.22
CA ILE A 203 -6.58 10.92 13.60
C ILE A 203 -7.25 11.11 14.95
N SER A 204 -8.36 10.41 15.21
CA SER A 204 -9.04 10.43 16.51
C SER A 204 -8.13 9.89 17.63
N SER A 205 -7.35 8.84 17.35
CA SER A 205 -6.37 8.32 18.33
C SER A 205 -5.26 9.31 18.63
N CYS A 206 -4.83 10.11 17.64
CA CYS A 206 -3.84 11.17 17.86
C CYS A 206 -4.33 12.29 18.79
N TYR A 207 -5.65 12.49 18.90
CA TYR A 207 -6.22 13.49 19.80
C TYR A 207 -6.11 13.09 21.28
N PHE A 208 -5.94 11.80 21.57
CA PHE A 208 -5.81 11.28 22.95
C PHE A 208 -4.35 11.16 23.43
N ILE A 209 -3.37 11.41 22.56
CA ILE A 209 -1.92 11.38 22.87
C ILE A 209 -1.38 12.81 22.94
#